data_4cb9f66d05a4490fa2658376d55e2055
#
_entry.id   4cb9f66d05a4490fa2658376d55e2055
#
_cell.length_a   1.000
_cell.length_b   1.000
_cell.length_c   1.000
_cell.angle_alpha   90.00
_cell.angle_beta   90.00
_cell.angle_gamma   90.00
#
_symmetry.space_group_name_H-M   'P 1'
#
loop_
_entity.id
_entity.type
_entity.pdbx_description
1 polymer ?
#
loop_
_entity_poly.entity_id
_entity_poly.type
_entity_poly.pdbx_seq_one_letter_code
_entity_poly.pdbx_strand_id
1 'polypeptide(L)'
;MIKKKIAILLPYKENYTESFAGAASIWVKDYLDLSKLKNITTVYGNLKNNLRPLTSNFTNIDISGKIIRKNLKYTDILYKNYLKKKYSIIEIHNRPESLLFLIKKKIDAKLTFIFHNNPKDMRGSATVKERIFIAENCHQVYFVSKWVMNKFFENLPYNHRNNCQILYPAIKPLKKFPKKNNLI
;
A
#
# COMPACT_ATOMS: atom_id res chain seq x y z
N MET A 1 26.14 1.31 10.65
CA MET A 1 24.66 1.31 10.76
C MET A 1 24.05 1.06 9.39
N ILE A 2 23.22 0.03 9.24
CA ILE A 2 22.50 -0.23 7.99
C ILE A 2 21.49 0.90 7.80
N LYS A 3 21.64 1.67 6.72
CA LYS A 3 20.77 2.79 6.38
C LYS A 3 19.34 2.23 6.14
N LYS A 4 18.39 2.54 7.01
CA LYS A 4 16.99 2.10 6.87
C LYS A 4 16.43 2.53 5.50
N LYS A 5 15.84 1.61 4.76
CA LYS A 5 15.20 1.86 3.46
C LYS A 5 13.77 1.31 3.51
N ILE A 6 12.84 2.03 2.91
CA ILE A 6 11.42 1.67 2.86
C ILE A 6 11.02 1.48 1.40
N ALA A 7 10.25 0.44 1.12
CA ALA A 7 9.56 0.27 -0.16
C ALA A 7 8.04 0.37 0.05
N ILE A 8 7.35 1.08 -0.82
CA ILE A 8 5.89 1.11 -0.88
C ILE A 8 5.47 0.45 -2.19
N LEU A 9 4.62 -0.57 -2.13
CA LEU A 9 4.04 -1.23 -3.28
C LEU A 9 2.59 -0.79 -3.48
N LEU A 10 2.34 -0.04 -4.54
CA LEU A 10 1.00 0.34 -4.97
C LEU A 10 0.31 -0.81 -5.72
N PRO A 11 -1.02 -0.83 -5.81
CA PRO A 11 -1.73 -1.77 -6.67
C PRO A 11 -1.31 -1.65 -8.14
N TYR A 12 -1.16 -2.76 -8.86
CA TYR A 12 -0.68 -2.75 -10.26
C TYR A 12 -1.58 -1.98 -11.25
N LYS A 13 -2.85 -1.73 -10.88
CA LYS A 13 -3.80 -0.91 -11.68
C LYS A 13 -3.74 0.57 -11.35
N GLU A 14 -3.04 0.96 -10.28
CA GLU A 14 -2.88 2.35 -9.89
C GLU A 14 -1.79 3.03 -10.72
N ASN A 15 -2.11 4.20 -11.25
CA ASN A 15 -1.11 5.06 -11.88
C ASN A 15 -0.60 6.08 -10.88
N TYR A 16 0.71 6.23 -10.79
CA TYR A 16 1.33 7.17 -9.86
C TYR A 16 1.73 8.47 -10.56
N THR A 17 0.73 9.14 -11.19
CA THR A 17 0.90 10.38 -11.96
C THR A 17 -0.18 11.39 -11.59
N GLU A 18 0.05 12.69 -11.82
CA GLU A 18 -0.91 13.73 -11.47
C GLU A 18 -2.28 13.55 -12.14
N SER A 19 -2.28 13.21 -13.45
CA SER A 19 -3.51 13.14 -14.23
C SER A 19 -4.32 11.85 -14.04
N PHE A 20 -3.71 10.78 -13.52
CA PHE A 20 -4.33 9.45 -13.48
C PHE A 20 -4.17 8.74 -12.14
N ALA A 21 -3.79 9.47 -11.08
CA ALA A 21 -3.64 8.89 -9.76
C ALA A 21 -5.00 8.39 -9.22
N GLY A 22 -5.02 7.14 -8.77
CA GLY A 22 -6.11 6.62 -7.96
C GLY A 22 -5.96 6.98 -6.49
N ALA A 23 -6.94 6.61 -5.68
CA ALA A 23 -7.00 6.96 -4.26
C ALA A 23 -5.77 6.53 -3.46
N ALA A 24 -5.24 5.32 -3.70
CA ALA A 24 -4.04 4.84 -3.01
C ALA A 24 -2.78 5.63 -3.41
N SER A 25 -2.69 6.04 -4.67
CA SER A 25 -1.58 6.86 -5.17
C SER A 25 -1.57 8.26 -4.56
N ILE A 26 -2.74 8.91 -4.47
CA ILE A 26 -2.90 10.22 -3.82
C ILE A 26 -2.56 10.10 -2.33
N TRP A 27 -3.08 9.07 -1.66
CA TRP A 27 -2.82 8.82 -0.24
C TRP A 27 -1.32 8.69 0.04
N VAL A 28 -0.59 7.91 -0.76
CA VAL A 28 0.86 7.72 -0.63
C VAL A 28 1.60 9.03 -0.90
N LYS A 29 1.21 9.80 -1.91
CA LYS A 29 1.81 11.11 -2.19
C LYS A 29 1.66 12.06 -1.01
N ASP A 30 0.44 12.24 -0.50
CA ASP A 30 0.16 13.19 0.59
C ASP A 30 0.86 12.79 1.88
N TYR A 31 0.87 11.50 2.21
CA TYR A 31 1.64 10.93 3.31
C TYR A 31 3.15 11.22 3.16
N LEU A 32 3.73 10.97 1.98
CA LEU A 32 5.15 11.20 1.75
C LEU A 32 5.54 12.67 1.76
N ASP A 33 4.66 13.56 1.29
CA ASP A 33 4.93 15.01 1.31
C ASP A 33 5.00 15.58 2.73
N LEU A 34 4.33 14.94 3.68
CA LEU A 34 4.38 15.31 5.10
C LEU A 34 5.40 14.49 5.90
N SER A 35 5.97 13.42 5.33
CA SER A 35 6.83 12.49 6.03
C SER A 35 8.30 12.88 5.98
N LYS A 36 8.97 12.80 7.14
CA LYS A 36 10.44 12.87 7.23
C LYS A 36 11.14 11.66 6.56
N LEU A 37 10.39 10.59 6.25
CA LEU A 37 10.91 9.36 5.66
C LEU A 37 10.92 9.39 4.12
N LYS A 38 10.46 10.45 3.48
CA LYS A 38 10.36 10.60 2.02
C LYS A 38 11.66 10.21 1.29
N ASN A 39 12.80 10.69 1.77
CA ASN A 39 14.09 10.48 1.11
C ASN A 39 14.66 9.06 1.20
N ILE A 40 14.15 8.23 2.12
CA ILE A 40 14.53 6.82 2.28
C ILE A 40 13.47 5.86 1.76
N THR A 41 12.38 6.39 1.22
CA THR A 41 11.24 5.63 0.71
C THR A 41 11.26 5.57 -0.81
N THR A 42 11.16 4.38 -1.38
CA THR A 42 10.97 4.14 -2.82
C THR A 42 9.56 3.67 -3.06
N VAL A 43 8.81 4.36 -3.92
CA VAL A 43 7.47 3.93 -4.35
C VAL A 43 7.60 3.06 -5.58
N TYR A 44 6.98 1.88 -5.54
CA TYR A 44 6.83 0.95 -6.65
C TYR A 44 5.40 1.02 -7.15
N GLY A 45 5.24 1.34 -8.40
CA GLY A 45 3.93 1.54 -9.01
C GLY A 45 3.96 1.40 -10.52
N ASN A 46 2.87 1.75 -11.17
CA ASN A 46 2.76 1.80 -12.61
C ASN A 46 2.73 3.26 -13.09
N LEU A 47 3.37 3.55 -14.22
CA LEU A 47 3.25 4.81 -14.94
C LEU A 47 2.54 4.56 -16.28
N LYS A 48 1.52 5.35 -16.54
CA LYS A 48 0.87 5.38 -17.83
C LYS A 48 1.57 6.43 -18.74
N ASN A 49 1.91 6.02 -19.97
CA ASN A 49 2.34 6.94 -21.05
C ASN A 49 3.57 7.81 -20.72
N ASN A 50 4.60 7.28 -20.08
CA ASN A 50 5.85 7.99 -19.77
C ASN A 50 5.66 9.35 -19.03
N LEU A 51 4.57 9.51 -18.31
CA LEU A 51 4.31 10.68 -17.48
C LEU A 51 5.23 10.74 -16.27
N ARG A 52 5.38 11.93 -15.68
CA ARG A 52 6.19 12.10 -14.47
C ARG A 52 5.52 11.47 -13.25
N PRO A 53 6.27 10.75 -12.41
CA PRO A 53 5.74 10.21 -11.17
C PRO A 53 5.49 11.32 -10.14
N LEU A 54 4.54 11.10 -9.23
CA LEU A 54 4.21 12.04 -8.14
C LEU A 54 5.37 12.29 -7.15
N THR A 55 6.35 11.40 -7.08
CA THR A 55 7.55 11.57 -6.25
C THR A 55 8.80 11.17 -7.02
N SER A 56 9.95 11.78 -6.69
CA SER A 56 11.23 11.50 -7.37
C SER A 56 11.75 10.08 -7.12
N ASN A 57 11.58 9.55 -5.91
CA ASN A 57 12.00 8.18 -5.56
C ASN A 57 10.95 7.15 -5.99
N PHE A 58 10.79 6.96 -7.29
CA PHE A 58 9.82 6.07 -7.89
C PHE A 58 10.52 5.01 -8.76
N THR A 59 9.96 3.80 -8.75
CA THR A 59 10.36 2.71 -9.64
C THR A 59 9.13 2.21 -10.38
N ASN A 60 9.12 2.40 -11.70
CA ASN A 60 8.06 1.86 -12.55
C ASN A 60 8.14 0.34 -12.61
N ILE A 61 7.02 -0.33 -12.41
CA ILE A 61 6.87 -1.77 -12.66
C ILE A 61 5.92 -1.93 -13.86
N ASP A 62 6.50 -2.10 -15.02
CA ASP A 62 5.74 -2.42 -16.22
C ASP A 62 5.46 -3.93 -16.29
N ILE A 63 4.17 -4.27 -16.42
CA ILE A 63 3.67 -5.62 -16.66
C ILE A 63 2.76 -5.65 -17.88
N SER A 64 3.16 -4.98 -18.95
CA SER A 64 2.44 -5.01 -20.23
C SER A 64 2.30 -6.42 -20.80
N GLY A 65 1.28 -6.61 -21.64
CA GLY A 65 1.00 -7.88 -22.33
C GLY A 65 -0.02 -8.81 -21.65
N LYS A 66 -0.28 -9.95 -22.30
CA LYS A 66 -1.20 -11.00 -21.82
C LYS A 66 -0.50 -11.85 -20.75
N ILE A 67 -0.55 -11.41 -19.50
CA ILE A 67 0.09 -12.10 -18.39
C ILE A 67 -0.97 -12.67 -17.46
N ILE A 68 -0.90 -13.98 -17.22
CA ILE A 68 -1.68 -14.64 -16.17
C ILE A 68 -1.08 -14.28 -14.80
N ARG A 69 -1.93 -14.02 -13.80
CA ARG A 69 -1.53 -13.67 -12.43
C ARG A 69 -0.66 -12.40 -12.35
N LYS A 70 -1.10 -11.32 -12.98
CA LYS A 70 -0.41 -10.02 -13.01
C LYS A 70 0.07 -9.55 -11.63
N ASN A 71 -0.74 -9.67 -10.57
CA ASN A 71 -0.36 -9.31 -9.21
C ASN A 71 0.91 -10.01 -8.72
N LEU A 72 1.02 -11.31 -8.95
CA LEU A 72 2.18 -12.09 -8.49
C LEU A 72 3.44 -11.72 -9.25
N LYS A 73 3.35 -11.54 -10.57
CA LYS A 73 4.49 -11.09 -11.39
C LYS A 73 4.93 -9.69 -11.00
N TYR A 74 3.99 -8.80 -10.76
CA TYR A 74 4.25 -7.45 -10.27
C TYR A 74 4.99 -7.46 -8.92
N THR A 75 4.55 -8.31 -8.00
CA THR A 75 5.18 -8.48 -6.69
C THR A 75 6.55 -9.15 -6.78
N ASP A 76 6.74 -10.07 -7.73
CA ASP A 76 8.04 -10.73 -7.97
C ASP A 76 9.11 -9.72 -8.43
N ILE A 77 8.73 -8.71 -9.21
CA ILE A 77 9.66 -7.62 -9.58
C ILE A 77 10.09 -6.83 -8.35
N LEU A 78 9.17 -6.49 -7.45
CA LEU A 78 9.52 -5.87 -6.16
C LEU A 78 10.45 -6.79 -5.35
N TYR A 79 10.14 -8.08 -5.27
CA TYR A 79 10.96 -9.06 -4.54
C TYR A 79 12.39 -9.13 -5.08
N LYS A 80 12.58 -9.15 -6.40
CA LYS A 80 13.91 -9.10 -7.03
C LYS A 80 14.67 -7.81 -6.71
N ASN A 81 13.97 -6.69 -6.63
CA ASN A 81 14.55 -5.42 -6.18
C ASN A 81 14.90 -5.45 -4.68
N TYR A 82 14.06 -6.08 -3.84
CA TYR A 82 14.35 -6.29 -2.42
C TYR A 82 15.65 -7.08 -2.22
N LEU A 83 15.87 -8.15 -2.96
CA LEU A 83 17.10 -8.95 -2.85
C LEU A 83 18.37 -8.11 -3.11
N LYS A 84 18.28 -7.10 -3.98
CA LYS A 84 19.38 -6.19 -4.29
C LYS A 84 19.53 -5.03 -3.28
N LYS A 85 18.40 -4.39 -2.92
CA LYS A 85 18.39 -3.13 -2.16
C LYS A 85 18.24 -3.32 -0.65
N LYS A 86 17.77 -4.49 -0.18
CA LYS A 86 17.56 -4.84 1.24
C LYS A 86 16.74 -3.78 1.99
N TYR A 87 15.45 -3.69 1.67
CA TYR A 87 14.52 -2.82 2.41
C TYR A 87 14.28 -3.35 3.83
N SER A 88 14.26 -2.43 4.82
CA SER A 88 13.93 -2.76 6.20
C SER A 88 12.43 -2.89 6.43
N ILE A 89 11.64 -2.15 5.63
CA ILE A 89 10.17 -2.15 5.68
C ILE A 89 9.65 -2.23 4.25
N ILE A 90 8.64 -3.06 4.03
CA ILE A 90 7.86 -3.08 2.80
C ILE A 90 6.39 -2.85 3.15
N GLU A 91 5.87 -1.73 2.68
CA GLU A 91 4.47 -1.35 2.80
C GLU A 91 3.72 -1.76 1.53
N ILE A 92 2.56 -2.40 1.68
CA ILE A 92 1.78 -2.94 0.57
C ILE A 92 0.35 -2.39 0.67
N HIS A 93 -0.13 -1.79 -0.41
CA HIS A 93 -1.46 -1.22 -0.48
C HIS A 93 -2.44 -2.15 -1.21
N ASN A 94 -3.53 -2.48 -0.53
CA ASN A 94 -4.77 -3.01 -1.12
C ASN A 94 -4.61 -4.26 -2.02
N ARG A 95 -3.56 -5.05 -1.82
CA ARG A 95 -3.31 -6.30 -2.56
C ARG A 95 -2.83 -7.41 -1.62
N PRO A 96 -3.77 -8.09 -0.91
CA PRO A 96 -3.41 -9.17 0.03
C PRO A 96 -2.62 -10.30 -0.62
N GLU A 97 -2.87 -10.65 -1.89
CA GLU A 97 -2.07 -11.65 -2.61
C GLU A 97 -0.57 -11.30 -2.66
N SER A 98 -0.24 -10.00 -2.79
CA SER A 98 1.14 -9.52 -2.78
C SER A 98 1.79 -9.71 -1.40
N LEU A 99 1.04 -9.41 -0.35
CA LEU A 99 1.48 -9.65 1.03
C LEU A 99 1.75 -11.13 1.28
N LEU A 100 0.78 -12.01 0.94
CA LEU A 100 0.92 -13.46 1.10
C LEU A 100 2.10 -14.02 0.31
N PHE A 101 2.38 -13.50 -0.88
CA PHE A 101 3.55 -13.88 -1.67
C PHE A 101 4.85 -13.56 -0.92
N LEU A 102 4.98 -12.34 -0.37
CA LEU A 102 6.20 -11.91 0.34
C LEU A 102 6.38 -12.66 1.67
N ILE A 103 5.30 -12.94 2.40
CA ILE A 103 5.35 -13.78 3.61
C ILE A 103 5.89 -15.18 3.26
N LYS A 104 5.37 -15.80 2.20
CA LYS A 104 5.85 -17.13 1.72
C LYS A 104 7.31 -17.12 1.29
N LYS A 105 7.83 -15.99 0.82
CA LYS A 105 9.26 -15.81 0.49
C LYS A 105 10.15 -15.64 1.72
N LYS A 106 9.59 -15.57 2.93
CA LYS A 106 10.31 -15.44 4.21
C LYS A 106 11.34 -14.30 4.17
N ILE A 107 10.94 -13.14 3.64
CA ILE A 107 11.84 -11.98 3.55
C ILE A 107 12.11 -11.39 4.94
N ASP A 108 13.32 -10.91 5.14
CA ASP A 108 13.77 -10.25 6.37
C ASP A 108 13.43 -8.74 6.36
N ALA A 109 12.22 -8.41 5.99
CA ALA A 109 11.69 -7.05 6.05
C ALA A 109 10.41 -7.03 6.87
N LYS A 110 10.19 -5.97 7.63
CA LYS A 110 8.92 -5.74 8.30
C LYS A 110 7.85 -5.47 7.26
N LEU A 111 6.88 -6.38 7.14
CA LEU A 111 5.76 -6.24 6.22
C LEU A 111 4.66 -5.41 6.87
N THR A 112 4.28 -4.33 6.25
CA THR A 112 3.15 -3.48 6.62
C THR A 112 2.10 -3.54 5.52
N PHE A 113 0.83 -3.66 5.89
CA PHE A 113 -0.27 -3.73 4.93
C PHE A 113 -1.33 -2.67 5.20
N ILE A 114 -1.83 -2.02 4.14
CA ILE A 114 -2.88 -0.99 4.25
C ILE A 114 -4.10 -1.39 3.43
N PHE A 115 -5.21 -1.59 4.13
CA PHE A 115 -6.52 -1.83 3.52
C PHE A 115 -7.24 -0.51 3.25
N HIS A 116 -7.53 -0.23 1.97
CA HIS A 116 -8.35 0.91 1.53
C HIS A 116 -9.79 0.52 1.27
N ASN A 117 -10.04 -0.75 0.92
CA ASN A 117 -11.36 -1.27 0.56
C ASN A 117 -11.77 -2.42 1.48
N ASN A 118 -12.98 -2.94 1.28
CA ASN A 118 -13.48 -4.09 2.03
C ASN A 118 -12.54 -5.31 1.91
N PRO A 119 -11.95 -5.78 3.00
CA PRO A 119 -11.05 -6.94 2.97
C PRO A 119 -11.70 -8.22 2.45
N LYS A 120 -13.02 -8.37 2.63
CA LYS A 120 -13.78 -9.56 2.22
C LYS A 120 -13.95 -9.68 0.70
N ASP A 121 -13.81 -8.57 -0.02
CA ASP A 121 -13.96 -8.53 -1.48
C ASP A 121 -12.62 -8.70 -2.21
N MET A 122 -11.54 -8.94 -1.45
CA MET A 122 -10.21 -9.03 -2.01
C MET A 122 -9.66 -10.46 -1.92
N ARG A 123 -9.14 -10.94 -3.04
CA ARG A 123 -8.45 -12.23 -3.08
C ARG A 123 -7.22 -12.21 -2.19
N GLY A 124 -7.10 -13.21 -1.33
CA GLY A 124 -6.07 -13.32 -0.29
C GLY A 124 -6.45 -12.72 1.06
N SER A 125 -7.68 -12.18 1.21
CA SER A 125 -8.26 -11.78 2.49
C SER A 125 -9.78 -12.01 2.58
N ALA A 126 -10.37 -12.65 1.58
CA ALA A 126 -11.81 -12.89 1.54
C ALA A 126 -12.29 -13.83 2.66
N THR A 127 -11.54 -14.85 2.97
CA THR A 127 -11.88 -15.84 4.00
C THR A 127 -11.40 -15.45 5.39
N VAL A 128 -12.04 -15.99 6.42
CA VAL A 128 -11.61 -15.85 7.82
C VAL A 128 -10.17 -16.34 8.00
N LYS A 129 -9.83 -17.50 7.43
CA LYS A 129 -8.48 -18.09 7.53
C LYS A 129 -7.40 -17.17 6.95
N GLU A 130 -7.67 -16.56 5.79
CA GLU A 130 -6.72 -15.61 5.17
C GLU A 130 -6.53 -14.37 6.02
N ARG A 131 -7.60 -13.80 6.60
CA ARG A 131 -7.50 -12.63 7.47
C ARG A 131 -6.77 -12.93 8.79
N ILE A 132 -7.02 -14.09 9.39
CA ILE A 132 -6.25 -14.55 10.56
C ILE A 132 -4.77 -14.65 10.19
N PHE A 133 -4.45 -15.31 9.09
CA PHE A 133 -3.07 -15.47 8.63
C PHE A 133 -2.37 -14.12 8.40
N ILE A 134 -3.06 -13.15 7.80
CA ILE A 134 -2.54 -11.77 7.63
C ILE A 134 -2.25 -11.14 8.99
N ALA A 135 -3.22 -11.18 9.91
CA ALA A 135 -3.08 -10.58 11.24
C ALA A 135 -1.93 -11.19 12.06
N GLU A 136 -1.61 -12.45 11.84
CA GLU A 136 -0.56 -13.17 12.57
C GLU A 136 0.84 -13.01 11.97
N ASN A 137 0.94 -12.82 10.67
CA ASN A 137 2.22 -12.82 9.95
C ASN A 137 2.65 -11.45 9.41
N CYS A 138 1.79 -10.42 9.54
CA CYS A 138 2.14 -9.06 9.18
C CYS A 138 2.67 -8.29 10.39
N HIS A 139 3.75 -7.52 10.20
CA HIS A 139 4.28 -6.70 11.28
C HIS A 139 3.28 -5.63 11.72
N GLN A 140 2.59 -5.00 10.76
CA GLN A 140 1.55 -4.00 11.02
C GLN A 140 0.47 -4.05 9.94
N VAL A 141 -0.80 -3.98 10.35
CA VAL A 141 -1.96 -3.88 9.45
C VAL A 141 -2.69 -2.58 9.74
N TYR A 142 -2.86 -1.76 8.72
CA TYR A 142 -3.60 -0.51 8.81
C TYR A 142 -4.90 -0.55 8.00
N PHE A 143 -5.87 0.17 8.51
CA PHE A 143 -7.19 0.34 7.89
C PHE A 143 -7.49 1.82 7.74
N VAL A 144 -7.91 2.26 6.56
CA VAL A 144 -8.22 3.70 6.31
C VAL A 144 -9.48 4.20 7.03
N SER A 145 -10.25 3.29 7.64
CA SER A 145 -11.44 3.65 8.43
C SER A 145 -11.83 2.55 9.42
N LYS A 146 -12.63 2.92 10.42
CA LYS A 146 -13.25 1.97 11.37
C LYS A 146 -14.12 0.93 10.64
N TRP A 147 -14.81 1.32 9.59
CA TRP A 147 -15.63 0.40 8.80
C TRP A 147 -14.77 -0.69 8.15
N VAL A 148 -13.66 -0.34 7.50
CA VAL A 148 -12.74 -1.31 6.88
C VAL A 148 -12.16 -2.26 7.94
N MET A 149 -11.77 -1.72 9.10
CA MET A 149 -11.28 -2.54 10.22
C MET A 149 -12.35 -3.51 10.72
N ASN A 150 -13.59 -3.06 10.92
CA ASN A 150 -14.69 -3.92 11.35
C ASN A 150 -14.96 -5.05 10.34
N LYS A 151 -14.90 -4.75 9.03
CA LYS A 151 -15.04 -5.76 7.97
C LYS A 151 -13.89 -6.78 7.97
N PHE A 152 -12.69 -6.37 8.34
CA PHE A 152 -11.57 -7.29 8.49
C PHE A 152 -11.78 -8.27 9.66
N PHE A 153 -12.26 -7.80 10.80
CA PHE A 153 -12.47 -8.62 12.01
C PHE A 153 -13.80 -9.39 12.01
N GLU A 154 -14.70 -9.11 11.07
CA GLU A 154 -15.99 -9.79 10.98
C GLU A 154 -15.81 -11.32 10.90
N ASN A 155 -16.42 -12.04 11.87
CA ASN A 155 -16.31 -13.50 12.06
C ASN A 155 -14.91 -14.02 12.41
N LEU A 156 -13.98 -13.17 12.84
CA LEU A 156 -12.74 -13.62 13.46
C LEU A 156 -12.98 -13.97 14.94
N PRO A 157 -12.14 -14.86 15.54
CA PRO A 157 -12.29 -15.25 16.95
C PRO A 157 -11.89 -14.11 17.91
N TYR A 158 -11.49 -12.96 17.42
CA TYR A 158 -11.09 -11.76 18.16
C TYR A 158 -11.45 -10.49 17.37
N ASN A 159 -11.72 -9.42 18.09
CA ASN A 159 -12.14 -8.13 17.50
C ASN A 159 -11.00 -7.10 17.39
N HIS A 160 -9.82 -7.42 17.90
CA HIS A 160 -8.67 -6.52 17.90
C HIS A 160 -7.36 -7.30 18.02
N ARG A 161 -6.29 -6.72 17.44
CA ARG A 161 -4.89 -7.15 17.66
C ARG A 161 -4.00 -5.91 17.74
N ASN A 162 -2.94 -5.97 18.54
CA ASN A 162 -2.03 -4.84 18.76
C ASN A 162 -1.34 -4.33 17.49
N ASN A 163 -1.16 -5.20 16.48
CA ASN A 163 -0.60 -4.84 15.19
C ASN A 163 -1.65 -4.39 14.16
N CYS A 164 -2.90 -4.19 14.55
CA CYS A 164 -4.01 -3.79 13.68
C CYS A 164 -4.56 -2.44 14.15
N GLN A 165 -4.42 -1.39 13.33
CA GLN A 165 -4.76 -0.02 13.73
C GLN A 165 -5.46 0.74 12.59
N ILE A 166 -6.20 1.78 12.94
CA ILE A 166 -6.76 2.72 11.96
C ILE A 166 -5.69 3.76 11.63
N LEU A 167 -5.50 4.01 10.34
CA LEU A 167 -4.62 5.07 9.83
C LEU A 167 -5.41 5.92 8.83
N TYR A 168 -5.88 7.07 9.29
CA TYR A 168 -6.61 8.01 8.44
C TYR A 168 -5.69 8.66 7.39
N PRO A 169 -6.24 9.06 6.22
CA PRO A 169 -5.49 9.81 5.23
C PRO A 169 -4.89 11.09 5.82
N ALA A 170 -3.61 11.33 5.54
CA ALA A 170 -2.98 12.61 5.86
C ALA A 170 -3.50 13.67 4.88
N ILE A 171 -3.95 14.82 5.41
CA ILE A 171 -4.43 15.94 4.61
C ILE A 171 -3.60 17.16 4.97
N LYS A 172 -3.04 17.82 3.94
CA LYS A 172 -2.35 19.09 4.13
C LYS A 172 -3.39 20.17 4.49
N PRO A 173 -3.22 20.87 5.62
CA PRO A 173 -4.16 21.91 5.99
C PRO A 173 -4.24 23.01 4.91
N LEU A 174 -5.44 23.44 4.56
CA LEU A 174 -5.63 24.60 3.71
C LEU A 174 -5.16 25.86 4.44
N LYS A 175 -4.28 26.65 3.82
CA LYS A 175 -3.83 27.93 4.38
C LYS A 175 -4.96 28.96 4.46
N LYS A 176 -5.95 28.87 3.57
CA LYS A 176 -7.18 29.70 3.58
C LYS A 176 -8.34 28.83 3.11
N PHE A 177 -9.47 28.91 3.79
CA PHE A 177 -10.70 28.30 3.30
C PHE A 177 -11.21 29.11 2.08
N PRO A 178 -11.60 28.46 0.98
CA PRO A 178 -12.25 29.15 -0.11
C PRO A 178 -13.52 29.81 0.42
N LYS A 179 -13.77 31.08 0.06
CA LYS A 179 -15.06 31.72 0.33
C LYS A 179 -16.14 30.89 -0.37
N LYS A 180 -17.18 30.50 0.39
CA LYS A 180 -18.37 29.93 -0.23
C LYS A 180 -19.02 31.02 -1.09
N ASN A 181 -18.94 30.90 -2.39
CA ASN A 181 -19.85 31.64 -3.26
C ASN A 181 -21.22 30.98 -3.08
N ASN A 182 -22.19 31.75 -2.57
CA ASN A 182 -23.58 31.33 -2.59
C ASN A 182 -23.98 31.26 -4.06
N LEU A 183 -23.90 30.07 -4.65
CA LEU A 183 -24.64 29.76 -5.87
C LEU A 183 -26.07 29.53 -5.43
N ILE A 184 -26.89 30.57 -5.63
CA ILE A 184 -28.35 30.52 -5.59
C ILE A 184 -28.84 29.79 -6.85
#